data_7042cf8d3cf42d347b52a2741e401ce5
#
_entry.id   7042cf8d3cf42d347b52a2741e401ce5
#
_cell.length_a   1.000
_cell.length_b   1.000
_cell.length_c   1.000
_cell.angle_alpha   90.00
_cell.angle_beta   90.00
_cell.angle_gamma   90.00
#
_symmetry.space_group_name_H-M   'P 1'
#
loop_
_entity.id
_entity.type
_entity.pdbx_description
1 polymer ?
#
loop_
_entity_poly.entity_id
_entity_poly.type
_entity_poly.pdbx_seq_one_letter_code
_entity_poly.pdbx_strand_id
1 'polypeptide(L)'
;MNDNMQDKNGVLVQGHIKIFDPKSKEVYVEKRNAIHYENMSIALAESLSNEGAGFIYEMSFGNGGTSVDPTGIITYLTPNSTGTNAGLYNQTYTKVVDEKSVNNTDSARNKTEIRHVSGTNYTDILVSCLLDYGEPSGQDAFDNASNT
;
A
#
# COMPACT_ATOMS: atom_id res chain seq x y z
N MET A 1 -35.52 23.84 -2.52
CA MET A 1 -34.96 22.58 -3.03
C MET A 1 -34.64 21.70 -1.85
N ASN A 2 -35.21 20.53 -1.81
CA ASN A 2 -35.05 19.62 -0.68
C ASN A 2 -33.68 18.93 -0.73
N ASP A 3 -32.83 19.22 0.24
CA ASP A 3 -31.54 18.53 0.43
C ASP A 3 -31.69 17.05 0.82
N ASN A 4 -32.90 16.55 0.93
CA ASN A 4 -33.20 15.15 1.27
C ASN A 4 -32.96 14.13 0.14
N MET A 5 -32.48 14.60 -1.02
CA MET A 5 -32.13 13.73 -2.15
C MET A 5 -30.62 13.48 -2.26
N GLN A 6 -29.84 13.82 -1.24
CA GLN A 6 -28.46 13.38 -1.20
C GLN A 6 -28.41 11.87 -1.06
N ASP A 7 -27.92 11.22 -2.07
CA ASP A 7 -27.53 9.84 -1.98
C ASP A 7 -26.38 9.73 -0.97
N LYS A 8 -26.64 9.13 0.17
CA LYS A 8 -25.65 8.95 1.24
C LYS A 8 -24.71 7.77 0.98
N ASN A 9 -24.84 7.12 -0.18
CA ASN A 9 -23.98 6.03 -0.56
C ASN A 9 -22.64 6.59 -1.05
N GLY A 10 -21.58 6.15 -0.42
CA GLY A 10 -20.23 6.47 -0.82
C GLY A 10 -19.49 5.24 -1.32
N VAL A 11 -18.28 5.44 -1.79
CA VAL A 11 -17.34 4.35 -2.07
C VAL A 11 -16.53 4.07 -0.82
N LEU A 12 -16.61 2.84 -0.31
CA LEU A 12 -15.81 2.38 0.81
C LEU A 12 -14.57 1.65 0.29
N VAL A 13 -13.39 2.12 0.68
CA VAL A 13 -12.13 1.47 0.36
C VAL A 13 -11.58 0.81 1.63
N GLN A 14 -11.28 -0.48 1.53
CA GLN A 14 -10.64 -1.24 2.60
C GLN A 14 -9.36 -1.86 2.06
N GLY A 15 -8.30 -1.86 2.86
CA GLY A 15 -7.03 -2.47 2.52
C GLY A 15 -6.72 -3.65 3.43
N HIS A 16 -6.07 -4.66 2.87
CA HIS A 16 -5.56 -5.82 3.58
C HIS A 16 -4.14 -6.12 3.11
N ILE A 17 -3.24 -6.36 4.04
CA ILE A 17 -1.84 -6.72 3.75
C ILE A 17 -1.58 -8.12 4.23
N LYS A 18 -0.94 -8.92 3.37
CA LYS A 18 -0.42 -10.23 3.69
C LYS A 18 1.02 -10.35 3.19
N ILE A 19 1.92 -10.68 4.08
CA ILE A 19 3.33 -10.96 3.75
C ILE A 19 3.62 -12.40 4.15
N PHE A 20 4.08 -13.20 3.22
CA PHE A 20 4.30 -14.62 3.44
C PHE A 20 5.43 -15.17 2.59
N ASP A 21 6.00 -16.30 3.00
CA ASP A 21 6.95 -17.07 2.18
C ASP A 21 6.17 -17.90 1.17
N PRO A 22 6.36 -17.70 -0.15
CA PRO A 22 5.63 -18.44 -1.17
C PRO A 22 5.99 -19.93 -1.23
N LYS A 23 7.14 -20.33 -0.71
CA LYS A 23 7.58 -21.74 -0.67
C LYS A 23 7.04 -22.47 0.55
N SER A 24 7.32 -21.97 1.73
CA SER A 24 6.88 -22.58 3.01
C SER A 24 5.44 -22.29 3.37
N LYS A 25 4.84 -21.24 2.78
CA LYS A 25 3.52 -20.70 3.10
C LYS A 25 3.43 -20.09 4.50
N GLU A 26 4.55 -19.90 5.17
CA GLU A 26 4.61 -19.20 6.44
C GLU A 26 4.16 -17.74 6.27
N VAL A 27 3.21 -17.31 7.11
CA VAL A 27 2.67 -15.94 7.08
C VAL A 27 3.40 -15.13 8.15
N TYR A 28 4.08 -14.06 7.71
CA TYR A 28 4.78 -13.14 8.62
C TYR A 28 3.90 -12.00 9.08
N VAL A 29 3.06 -11.49 8.19
CA VAL A 29 2.13 -10.39 8.47
C VAL A 29 0.81 -10.66 7.77
N GLU A 30 -0.29 -10.47 8.47
CA GLU A 30 -1.63 -10.47 7.89
C GLU A 30 -2.52 -9.53 8.72
N LYS A 31 -2.87 -8.39 8.17
CA LYS A 31 -3.64 -7.37 8.88
C LYS A 31 -4.34 -6.39 7.94
N ARG A 32 -5.26 -5.61 8.49
CA ARG A 32 -5.84 -4.49 7.76
C ARG A 32 -4.78 -3.43 7.49
N ASN A 33 -4.83 -2.87 6.30
CA ASN A 33 -4.01 -1.73 5.91
C ASN A 33 -4.73 -0.42 6.25
N ALA A 34 -3.99 0.56 6.73
CA ALA A 34 -4.51 1.92 6.84
C ALA A 34 -4.58 2.55 5.44
N ILE A 35 -5.68 3.26 5.18
CA ILE A 35 -5.90 3.95 3.92
C ILE A 35 -5.66 5.43 4.14
N HIS A 36 -4.86 6.05 3.29
CA HIS A 36 -4.74 7.50 3.21
C HIS A 36 -5.93 8.03 2.39
N TYR A 37 -6.99 8.40 3.09
CA TYR A 37 -8.28 8.71 2.48
C TYR A 37 -8.24 9.89 1.52
N GLU A 38 -7.48 10.93 1.84
CA GLU A 38 -7.35 12.12 1.00
C GLU A 38 -6.72 11.76 -0.35
N ASN A 39 -5.58 11.08 -0.36
CA ASN A 39 -4.94 10.63 -1.60
C ASN A 39 -5.80 9.63 -2.37
N MET A 40 -6.51 8.75 -1.68
CA MET A 40 -7.40 7.79 -2.32
C MET A 40 -8.56 8.49 -3.03
N SER A 41 -9.14 9.53 -2.42
CA SER A 41 -10.20 10.31 -3.03
C SER A 41 -9.72 11.05 -4.28
N ILE A 42 -8.52 11.61 -4.24
CA ILE A 42 -7.89 12.26 -5.39
C ILE A 42 -7.63 11.25 -6.51
N ALA A 43 -7.06 10.09 -6.19
CA ALA A 43 -6.76 9.04 -7.16
C ALA A 43 -8.02 8.55 -7.89
N LEU A 44 -9.13 8.36 -7.16
CA LEU A 44 -10.41 7.99 -7.76
C LEU A 44 -10.95 9.09 -8.68
N ALA A 45 -10.88 10.34 -8.25
CA ALA A 45 -11.31 11.48 -9.05
C ALA A 45 -10.47 11.61 -10.34
N GLU A 46 -9.16 11.51 -10.25
CA GLU A 46 -8.24 11.54 -11.39
C GLU A 46 -8.52 10.40 -12.37
N SER A 47 -8.74 9.19 -11.87
CA SER A 47 -9.02 8.02 -12.70
C SER A 47 -10.36 8.14 -13.45
N LEU A 48 -11.41 8.63 -12.78
CA LEU A 48 -12.74 8.78 -13.37
C LEU A 48 -12.83 9.95 -14.34
N SER A 49 -12.10 11.04 -14.09
CA SER A 49 -12.11 12.24 -14.91
C SER A 49 -11.10 12.23 -16.06
N ASN A 50 -10.17 11.28 -16.06
CA ASN A 50 -9.02 11.25 -16.97
C ASN A 50 -8.15 12.53 -16.89
N GLU A 51 -8.08 13.12 -15.69
CA GLU A 51 -7.29 14.33 -15.41
C GLU A 51 -5.93 14.03 -14.77
N GLY A 52 -5.64 12.77 -14.53
CA GLY A 52 -4.39 12.34 -13.92
C GLY A 52 -4.22 10.83 -13.90
N ALA A 53 -3.14 10.37 -13.28
CA ALA A 53 -2.79 8.96 -13.19
C ALA A 53 -3.06 8.41 -11.78
N GLY A 54 -4.31 8.11 -11.48
CA GLY A 54 -4.73 7.57 -10.19
C GLY A 54 -4.61 6.04 -10.10
N PHE A 55 -3.46 5.48 -10.45
CA PHE A 55 -3.22 4.03 -10.38
C PHE A 55 -2.10 3.67 -9.41
N ILE A 56 -2.06 2.42 -8.99
CA ILE A 56 -1.02 1.92 -8.10
C ILE A 56 0.22 1.60 -8.94
N TYR A 57 1.29 2.36 -8.71
CA TYR A 57 2.53 2.25 -9.46
C TYR A 57 3.58 1.39 -8.77
N GLU A 58 3.74 1.59 -7.46
CA GLU A 58 4.81 0.96 -6.69
C GLU A 58 4.35 0.55 -5.30
N MET A 59 5.08 -0.37 -4.70
CA MET A 59 4.95 -0.76 -3.31
C MET A 59 6.24 -0.37 -2.58
N SER A 60 6.09 0.37 -1.49
CA SER A 60 7.20 0.88 -0.70
C SER A 60 7.30 0.14 0.63
N PHE A 61 8.53 -0.06 1.06
CA PHE A 61 8.88 -0.72 2.30
C PHE A 61 9.74 0.20 3.17
N GLY A 62 9.63 0.05 4.47
CA GLY A 62 10.41 0.83 5.42
C GLY A 62 10.56 0.10 6.74
N ASN A 63 11.48 0.58 7.56
CA ASN A 63 11.79 0.03 8.87
C ASN A 63 11.45 0.98 10.03
N GLY A 64 10.79 2.10 9.76
CA GLY A 64 10.24 3.00 10.78
C GLY A 64 8.82 2.59 11.18
N GLY A 65 8.15 3.44 11.92
CA GLY A 65 6.76 3.21 12.34
C GLY A 65 6.63 2.52 13.69
N THR A 66 7.73 2.23 14.37
CA THR A 66 7.75 1.74 15.74
C THR A 66 8.70 2.56 16.61
N SER A 67 8.37 2.65 17.89
CA SER A 67 9.23 3.20 18.92
C SER A 67 9.41 2.14 20.01
N VAL A 68 10.64 1.93 20.43
CA VAL A 68 10.97 0.97 21.51
C VAL A 68 11.50 1.77 22.68
N ASP A 69 10.88 1.63 23.86
CA ASP A 69 11.36 2.28 25.05
C ASP A 69 12.53 1.50 25.69
N PRO A 70 13.24 2.07 26.69
CA PRO A 70 14.34 1.39 27.33
C PRO A 70 13.99 0.06 28.01
N THR A 71 12.71 -0.21 28.26
CA THR A 71 12.24 -1.48 28.86
C THR A 71 11.88 -2.52 27.79
N GLY A 72 11.99 -2.19 26.50
CA GLY A 72 11.71 -3.08 25.39
C GLY A 72 10.26 -3.09 24.93
N ILE A 73 9.43 -2.19 25.43
CA ILE A 73 8.03 -2.07 24.98
C ILE A 73 8.00 -1.42 23.61
N ILE A 74 7.35 -2.09 22.65
CA ILE A 74 7.17 -1.62 21.28
C ILE A 74 5.85 -0.86 21.18
N THR A 75 5.93 0.38 20.71
CA THR A 75 4.77 1.22 20.39
C THR A 75 4.72 1.43 18.89
N TYR A 76 3.56 1.19 18.29
CA TYR A 76 3.33 1.45 16.86
C TYR A 76 2.89 2.91 16.66
N LEU A 77 3.54 3.58 15.72
CA LEU A 77 3.16 4.93 15.34
C LEU A 77 1.88 4.91 14.52
N THR A 78 1.07 5.95 14.68
CA THR A 78 -0.20 6.06 13.97
C THR A 78 0.04 6.36 12.48
N PRO A 79 -0.54 5.60 11.54
CA PRO A 79 -0.47 5.92 10.13
C PRO A 79 -1.16 7.24 9.82
N ASN A 80 -0.59 8.01 8.90
CA ASN A 80 -1.27 9.19 8.37
C ASN A 80 -2.43 8.76 7.46
N SER A 81 -3.58 9.39 7.62
CA SER A 81 -4.77 9.11 6.81
C SER A 81 -5.27 10.31 6.01
N THR A 82 -4.78 11.48 6.34
CA THR A 82 -5.10 12.77 5.69
C THR A 82 -3.87 13.67 5.67
N GLY A 83 -3.96 14.76 4.92
CA GLY A 83 -2.89 15.74 4.79
C GLY A 83 -1.96 15.43 3.63
N THR A 84 -0.84 16.13 3.54
CA THR A 84 0.09 16.05 2.41
C THR A 84 1.14 14.95 2.56
N ASN A 85 1.30 14.39 3.77
CA ASN A 85 2.33 13.40 4.04
C ASN A 85 1.69 12.01 4.20
N ALA A 86 1.72 11.25 3.12
CA ALA A 86 1.31 9.84 3.10
C ALA A 86 2.48 8.86 3.12
N GLY A 87 3.71 9.35 3.26
CA GLY A 87 4.92 8.54 3.22
C GLY A 87 5.06 7.61 4.42
N LEU A 88 5.86 6.57 4.25
CA LEU A 88 6.30 5.72 5.35
C LEU A 88 7.22 6.49 6.29
N TYR A 89 7.25 6.09 7.57
CA TYR A 89 8.11 6.77 8.56
C TYR A 89 9.60 6.68 8.24
N ASN A 90 10.06 5.59 7.66
CA ASN A 90 11.42 5.47 7.14
C ASN A 90 11.40 4.52 5.96
N GLN A 91 11.21 5.08 4.77
CA GLN A 91 11.18 4.31 3.54
C GLN A 91 12.61 3.95 3.14
N THR A 92 12.87 2.65 2.97
CA THR A 92 14.20 2.14 2.63
C THR A 92 14.24 1.46 1.27
N TYR A 93 13.10 1.00 0.77
CA TYR A 93 13.03 0.24 -0.47
C TYR A 93 11.69 0.43 -1.19
N THR A 94 11.73 0.42 -2.50
CA THR A 94 10.54 0.55 -3.35
C THR A 94 10.63 -0.42 -4.52
N LYS A 95 9.52 -1.05 -4.86
CA LYS A 95 9.43 -1.96 -6.00
C LYS A 95 8.24 -1.61 -6.87
N VAL A 96 8.46 -1.50 -8.18
CA VAL A 96 7.40 -1.19 -9.14
C VAL A 96 6.49 -2.38 -9.30
N VAL A 97 5.18 -2.16 -9.19
CA VAL A 97 4.12 -3.18 -9.35
C VAL A 97 3.19 -2.88 -10.52
N ASP A 98 3.41 -1.79 -11.24
CA ASP A 98 2.75 -1.54 -12.51
C ASP A 98 3.36 -2.43 -13.59
N GLU A 99 2.64 -3.43 -14.04
CA GLU A 99 3.11 -4.39 -15.05
C GLU A 99 3.33 -3.77 -16.44
N LYS A 100 2.82 -2.58 -16.67
CA LYS A 100 2.98 -1.84 -17.94
C LYS A 100 4.21 -0.94 -17.94
N SER A 101 4.80 -0.71 -16.78
CA SER A 101 5.99 0.15 -16.66
C SER A 101 7.24 -0.55 -17.16
N VAL A 102 8.06 0.18 -17.92
CA VAL A 102 9.40 -0.28 -18.33
C VAL A 102 10.36 -0.46 -17.14
N ASN A 103 10.04 0.16 -16.01
CA ASN A 103 10.81 0.04 -14.76
C ASN A 103 10.45 -1.19 -13.95
N ASN A 104 9.42 -1.95 -14.35
CA ASN A 104 9.07 -3.20 -13.71
C ASN A 104 9.93 -4.33 -14.29
N THR A 105 10.87 -4.81 -13.49
CA THR A 105 11.84 -5.84 -13.90
C THR A 105 11.28 -7.25 -13.85
N ASP A 106 10.11 -7.45 -13.26
CA ASP A 106 9.46 -8.76 -13.15
C ASP A 106 7.94 -8.60 -13.12
N SER A 107 7.36 -8.24 -14.24
CA SER A 107 5.92 -7.98 -14.38
C SER A 107 5.04 -9.24 -14.24
N ALA A 108 5.62 -10.42 -14.28
CA ALA A 108 4.87 -11.65 -14.04
C ALA A 108 4.50 -11.85 -12.57
N ARG A 109 5.35 -11.37 -11.66
CA ARG A 109 5.19 -11.52 -10.21
C ARG A 109 4.89 -10.21 -9.47
N ASN A 110 5.28 -9.06 -10.05
CA ASN A 110 4.97 -7.73 -9.52
C ASN A 110 3.91 -7.10 -10.42
N LYS A 111 2.67 -7.16 -9.98
CA LYS A 111 1.54 -6.78 -10.83
C LYS A 111 0.30 -6.40 -10.03
N THR A 112 -0.63 -5.79 -10.72
CA THR A 112 -1.94 -5.43 -10.20
C THR A 112 -3.02 -6.14 -11.00
N GLU A 113 -3.96 -6.78 -10.32
CA GLU A 113 -5.06 -7.52 -10.93
C GLU A 113 -6.39 -7.04 -10.39
N ILE A 114 -7.39 -6.97 -11.25
CA ILE A 114 -8.79 -6.72 -10.85
C ILE A 114 -9.50 -8.07 -10.72
N ARG A 115 -10.21 -8.24 -9.61
CA ARG A 115 -11.07 -9.41 -9.38
C ARG A 115 -12.48 -8.95 -9.06
N HIS A 116 -13.41 -9.33 -9.92
CA HIS A 116 -14.82 -9.00 -9.76
C HIS A 116 -15.69 -10.22 -10.03
N VAL A 117 -16.64 -10.44 -9.15
CA VAL A 117 -17.70 -11.45 -9.34
C VAL A 117 -18.94 -10.73 -9.83
N SER A 118 -19.46 -11.13 -10.98
CA SER A 118 -20.69 -10.54 -11.55
C SER A 118 -21.85 -10.60 -10.57
N GLY A 119 -22.57 -9.50 -10.45
CA GLY A 119 -23.70 -9.36 -9.54
C GLY A 119 -23.34 -8.88 -8.12
N THR A 120 -22.08 -8.72 -7.80
CA THR A 120 -21.64 -8.13 -6.53
C THR A 120 -21.43 -6.62 -6.66
N ASN A 121 -21.52 -5.90 -5.55
CA ASN A 121 -21.31 -4.44 -5.50
C ASN A 121 -19.91 -4.05 -5.03
N TYR A 122 -18.98 -4.99 -5.07
CA TYR A 122 -17.58 -4.73 -4.74
C TYR A 122 -16.65 -5.32 -5.80
N THR A 123 -15.46 -4.79 -5.85
CA THR A 123 -14.38 -5.27 -6.73
C THR A 123 -13.08 -5.22 -5.96
N ASP A 124 -12.29 -6.27 -6.04
CA ASP A 124 -10.99 -6.34 -5.41
C ASP A 124 -9.89 -5.90 -6.39
N ILE A 125 -8.94 -5.15 -5.88
CA ILE A 125 -7.66 -4.89 -6.53
C ILE A 125 -6.61 -5.68 -5.77
N LEU A 126 -6.02 -6.68 -6.42
CA LEU A 126 -4.92 -7.46 -5.87
C LEU A 126 -3.61 -6.89 -6.38
N VAL A 127 -2.79 -6.39 -5.47
CA VAL A 127 -1.43 -5.94 -5.76
C VAL A 127 -0.45 -6.97 -5.23
N SER A 128 0.35 -7.55 -6.12
CA SER A 128 1.34 -8.55 -5.78
C SER A 128 2.75 -7.98 -5.96
N CYS A 129 3.61 -8.25 -5.02
CA CYS A 129 5.01 -7.87 -5.06
C CYS A 129 5.86 -9.01 -4.49
N LEU A 130 6.83 -9.48 -5.27
CA LEU A 130 7.79 -10.46 -4.82
C LEU A 130 9.11 -9.77 -4.44
N LEU A 131 9.56 -10.02 -3.22
CA LEU A 131 10.92 -9.69 -2.78
C LEU A 131 11.78 -10.95 -2.88
N ASP A 132 12.78 -10.92 -3.77
CA ASP A 132 13.74 -12.00 -3.92
C ASP A 132 14.78 -11.97 -2.80
N TYR A 133 15.57 -13.01 -2.70
CA TYR A 133 16.72 -13.04 -1.80
C TYR A 133 17.67 -11.87 -2.11
N GLY A 134 18.04 -11.11 -1.07
CA GLY A 134 18.84 -9.90 -1.22
C GLY A 134 18.06 -8.65 -1.58
N GLU A 135 16.74 -8.72 -1.58
CA GLU A 135 15.85 -7.56 -1.74
C GLU A 135 14.99 -7.35 -0.49
N PRO A 136 15.02 -6.18 0.16
CA PRO A 136 16.09 -5.20 0.00
C PRO A 136 17.44 -5.79 0.43
N SER A 137 18.55 -5.21 -0.05
CA SER A 137 19.87 -5.59 0.43
C SER A 137 19.97 -5.39 1.94
N GLY A 138 20.92 -6.05 2.60
CA GLY A 138 21.11 -5.86 4.05
C GLY A 138 21.28 -4.40 4.44
N GLN A 139 21.92 -3.61 3.59
CA GLN A 139 22.07 -2.17 3.80
C GLN A 139 20.71 -1.45 3.68
N ASP A 140 19.96 -1.71 2.64
CA ASP A 140 18.65 -1.06 2.43
C ASP A 140 17.65 -1.44 3.52
N ALA A 141 17.70 -2.69 4.00
CA ALA A 141 16.82 -3.15 5.06
C ALA A 141 17.05 -2.43 6.39
N PHE A 142 18.28 -2.04 6.66
CA PHE A 142 18.69 -1.41 7.90
C PHE A 142 19.11 0.04 7.74
N ASP A 143 19.16 0.53 6.51
CA ASP A 143 19.53 1.92 6.26
C ASP A 143 18.47 2.83 6.86
N ASN A 144 18.89 3.49 7.89
CA ASN A 144 18.08 4.36 8.71
C ASN A 144 18.89 5.64 8.94
N ALA A 145 18.38 6.74 8.43
CA ALA A 145 19.02 8.04 8.59
C ALA A 145 19.29 8.43 10.06
N SER A 146 18.66 7.72 11.00
CA SER A 146 18.89 7.91 12.43
C SER A 146 19.93 6.96 13.02
N ASN A 147 20.56 6.11 12.22
CA ASN A 147 21.66 5.23 12.64
C ASN A 147 23.03 5.92 12.62
N THR A 148 23.06 7.23 12.54
CA THR A 148 24.28 8.05 12.68
C THR A 148 24.49 8.44 14.11
#